data_b2bbac9d6915f84c4f925d2f6535e7d6
#
_entry.id   b2bbac9d6915f84c4f925d2f6535e7d6
#
_cell.length_a   1.000
_cell.length_b   1.000
_cell.length_c   1.000
_cell.angle_alpha   90.00
_cell.angle_beta   90.00
_cell.angle_gamma   90.00
#
_symmetry.space_group_name_H-M   'P 1'
#
loop_
_entity.id
_entity.type
_entity.pdbx_description
1 polymer ?
#
loop_
_entity_poly.entity_id
_entity_poly.type
_entity_poly.pdbx_seq_one_letter_code
_entity_poly.pdbx_strand_id
1 'polypeptide(L)'
;MLIYKYVIMLDKFKTLLSDNNDAKEEEFEASQLAVASLMVTTALHDGEFDEIEKDEILKLLGNFYNLDNDKLNKLFEASYELVDNANDIHQFTSKINSLLNDDEKIMIIEMIWKIVIADGRIDDYENALVRKISGLLYIDDFKVGEIKKKLSQ
;
A
#
# COMPACT_ATOMS: atom_id res chain seq x y z
N MET A 1 -2.69 19.04 16.16
CA MET A 1 -1.97 17.89 16.74
C MET A 1 -1.80 16.75 15.78
N LEU A 2 -2.84 16.39 15.01
CA LEU A 2 -2.74 15.42 13.92
C LEU A 2 -1.75 15.88 12.84
N ILE A 3 -1.74 17.16 12.52
CA ILE A 3 -0.82 17.77 11.53
C ILE A 3 0.64 17.63 11.98
N TYR A 4 0.90 17.78 13.26
CA TYR A 4 2.25 17.68 13.83
C TYR A 4 2.78 16.25 13.75
N LYS A 5 1.95 15.25 14.09
CA LYS A 5 2.30 13.84 13.92
C LYS A 5 2.55 13.50 12.46
N TYR A 6 1.71 14.03 11.57
CA TYR A 6 1.84 13.82 10.13
C TYR A 6 3.17 14.37 9.61
N VAL A 7 3.54 15.58 10.03
CA VAL A 7 4.82 16.19 9.64
C VAL A 7 6.01 15.38 10.14
N ILE A 8 5.96 14.89 11.38
CA ILE A 8 7.02 14.03 11.93
C ILE A 8 7.12 12.72 11.15
N MET A 9 6.01 12.11 10.80
CA MET A 9 5.99 10.87 10.02
C MET A 9 6.51 11.10 8.60
N LEU A 10 6.17 12.23 7.98
CA LEU A 10 6.72 12.60 6.68
C LEU A 10 8.23 12.86 6.75
N ASP A 11 8.70 13.47 7.83
CA ASP A 11 10.14 13.69 8.03
C ASP A 11 10.87 12.36 8.21
N LYS A 12 10.31 11.43 8.97
CA LYS A 12 10.84 10.07 9.09
C LYS A 12 10.87 9.36 7.74
N PHE A 13 9.81 9.50 6.96
CA PHE A 13 9.72 8.92 5.63
C PHE A 13 10.76 9.53 4.69
N LYS A 14 10.94 10.85 4.74
CA LYS A 14 11.98 11.56 3.97
C LYS A 14 13.39 11.17 4.42
N THR A 15 13.58 11.00 5.72
CA THR A 15 14.87 10.57 6.27
C THR A 15 15.22 9.16 5.79
N LEU A 16 14.23 8.27 5.75
CA LEU A 16 14.38 6.93 5.17
C LEU A 16 14.82 6.99 3.70
N LEU A 17 14.43 8.06 2.98
CA LEU A 17 14.78 8.25 1.58
C LEU A 17 16.17 8.82 1.35
N SER A 18 16.66 9.63 2.30
CA SER A 18 17.88 10.43 2.10
C SER A 18 19.11 9.82 2.75
N ASP A 19 18.95 8.88 3.67
CA ASP A 19 20.04 8.39 4.47
C ASP A 19 20.39 6.94 4.17
N ASN A 20 21.35 6.76 3.26
CA ASN A 20 21.90 5.46 2.91
C ASN A 20 22.90 4.92 3.94
N ASN A 21 23.21 5.70 4.98
CA ASN A 21 24.29 5.37 5.90
C ASN A 21 23.84 4.72 7.21
N ASP A 22 22.55 4.81 7.53
CA ASP A 22 21.98 4.20 8.75
C ASP A 22 21.17 2.96 8.44
N ALA A 23 21.75 2.04 7.66
CA ALA A 23 21.14 0.78 7.28
C ALA A 23 20.73 -0.09 8.49
N LYS A 24 21.11 0.29 9.70
CA LYS A 24 20.75 -0.42 10.95
C LYS A 24 19.41 0.01 11.52
N GLU A 25 18.94 1.20 11.17
CA GLU A 25 17.66 1.75 11.64
C GLU A 25 16.58 1.69 10.57
N GLU A 26 16.99 1.57 9.31
CA GLU A 26 16.06 1.43 8.20
C GLU A 26 15.76 -0.03 7.93
N GLU A 27 14.69 -0.53 8.54
CA GLU A 27 14.28 -1.90 8.30
C GLU A 27 13.64 -2.08 6.93
N PHE A 28 13.20 -0.98 6.29
CA PHE A 28 12.42 -1.05 5.05
C PHE A 28 12.81 0.02 4.05
N GLU A 29 12.79 -0.36 2.78
CA GLU A 29 12.96 0.60 1.69
C GLU A 29 11.71 1.49 1.57
N ALA A 30 11.91 2.70 1.02
CA ALA A 30 10.82 3.66 0.82
C ALA A 30 9.70 3.10 -0.06
N SER A 31 10.06 2.31 -1.07
CA SER A 31 9.07 1.67 -1.94
C SER A 31 8.24 0.64 -1.18
N GLN A 32 8.85 -0.14 -0.29
CA GLN A 32 8.14 -1.12 0.53
C GLN A 32 7.12 -0.44 1.44
N LEU A 33 7.50 0.65 2.10
CA LEU A 33 6.61 1.41 2.95
C LEU A 33 5.45 2.03 2.15
N ALA A 34 5.74 2.57 0.98
CA ALA A 34 4.71 3.17 0.14
C ALA A 34 3.69 2.13 -0.36
N VAL A 35 4.16 0.99 -0.83
CA VAL A 35 3.31 -0.10 -1.30
C VAL A 35 2.47 -0.67 -0.17
N ALA A 36 3.09 -0.97 0.96
CA ALA A 36 2.39 -1.49 2.13
C ALA A 36 1.35 -0.49 2.65
N SER A 37 1.68 0.79 2.68
CA SER A 37 0.75 1.85 3.11
C SER A 37 -0.45 1.96 2.18
N LEU A 38 -0.24 1.81 0.88
CA LEU A 38 -1.32 1.83 -0.09
C LEU A 38 -2.26 0.63 0.10
N MET A 39 -1.71 -0.55 0.36
CA MET A 39 -2.49 -1.75 0.65
C MET A 39 -3.30 -1.60 1.95
N VAL A 40 -2.67 -1.08 2.99
CA VAL A 40 -3.34 -0.83 4.27
C VAL A 40 -4.49 0.16 4.08
N THR A 41 -4.29 1.22 3.29
CA THR A 41 -5.36 2.17 2.97
C THR A 41 -6.57 1.47 2.35
N THR A 42 -6.31 0.51 1.48
CA THR A 42 -7.37 -0.25 0.79
C THR A 42 -8.23 -1.06 1.76
N ALA A 43 -7.60 -1.63 2.78
CA ALA A 43 -8.30 -2.49 3.76
C ALA A 43 -8.90 -1.72 4.95
N LEU A 44 -8.57 -0.44 5.08
CA LEU A 44 -9.04 0.35 6.22
C LEU A 44 -10.34 1.06 5.88
N HIS A 45 -11.46 0.52 6.35
CA HIS A 45 -12.79 1.08 6.19
C HIS A 45 -13.25 1.71 7.50
N ASP A 46 -13.58 3.00 7.48
CA ASP A 46 -14.11 3.71 8.65
C ASP A 46 -13.28 3.54 9.93
N GLY A 47 -11.96 3.43 9.76
CA GLY A 47 -11.04 3.26 10.88
C GLY A 47 -10.91 1.82 11.38
N GLU A 48 -11.57 0.86 10.76
CA GLU A 48 -11.53 -0.54 11.16
C GLU A 48 -10.94 -1.43 10.08
N PHE A 49 -10.22 -2.46 10.50
CA PHE A 49 -9.70 -3.51 9.62
C PHE A 49 -10.62 -4.71 9.60
N ASP A 50 -10.87 -5.22 8.40
CA ASP A 50 -11.34 -6.58 8.21
C ASP A 50 -10.13 -7.53 8.39
N GLU A 51 -10.24 -8.51 9.29
CA GLU A 51 -9.16 -9.47 9.55
C GLU A 51 -8.81 -10.31 8.32
N ILE A 52 -9.80 -10.61 7.49
CA ILE A 52 -9.58 -11.36 6.25
C ILE A 52 -8.70 -10.55 5.30
N GLU A 53 -8.98 -9.26 5.16
CA GLU A 53 -8.19 -8.38 4.31
C GLU A 53 -6.78 -8.17 4.88
N LYS A 54 -6.67 -8.02 6.19
CA LYS A 54 -5.36 -7.92 6.86
C LYS A 54 -4.50 -9.15 6.58
N ASP A 55 -5.07 -10.34 6.75
CA ASP A 55 -4.34 -11.59 6.48
C ASP A 55 -3.88 -11.67 5.02
N GLU A 56 -4.72 -11.22 4.10
CA GLU A 56 -4.36 -11.17 2.68
C GLU A 56 -3.23 -10.19 2.42
N ILE A 57 -3.25 -9.01 3.05
CA ILE A 57 -2.15 -8.03 2.95
C ILE A 57 -0.84 -8.65 3.40
N LEU A 58 -0.83 -9.29 4.56
CA LEU A 58 0.37 -9.91 5.12
C LEU A 58 0.92 -11.00 4.19
N LYS A 59 0.03 -11.83 3.66
CA LYS A 59 0.39 -12.87 2.70
C LYS A 59 1.00 -12.29 1.43
N LEU A 60 0.36 -11.29 0.85
CA LEU A 60 0.82 -10.68 -0.40
C LEU A 60 2.16 -9.96 -0.23
N LEU A 61 2.32 -9.18 0.83
CA LEU A 61 3.57 -8.48 1.13
C LEU A 61 4.70 -9.46 1.43
N GLY A 62 4.40 -10.51 2.19
CA GLY A 62 5.39 -11.55 2.51
C GLY A 62 5.92 -12.24 1.26
N ASN A 63 5.04 -12.55 0.33
CA ASN A 63 5.41 -13.20 -0.93
C ASN A 63 6.12 -12.24 -1.89
N PHE A 64 5.62 -11.01 -1.98
CA PHE A 64 6.16 -10.02 -2.92
C PHE A 64 7.59 -9.59 -2.56
N TYR A 65 7.86 -9.40 -1.27
CA TYR A 65 9.16 -8.95 -0.78
C TYR A 65 10.00 -10.04 -0.13
N ASN A 66 9.49 -11.26 -0.05
CA ASN A 66 10.17 -12.39 0.56
C ASN A 66 10.61 -12.08 2.01
N LEU A 67 9.69 -11.58 2.82
CA LEU A 67 9.93 -11.20 4.20
C LEU A 67 9.52 -12.32 5.17
N ASP A 68 10.29 -12.47 6.25
CA ASP A 68 9.88 -13.33 7.35
C ASP A 68 8.75 -12.70 8.17
N ASN A 69 8.11 -13.48 9.04
CA ASN A 69 6.94 -13.01 9.80
C ASN A 69 7.23 -11.81 10.68
N ASP A 70 8.42 -11.76 11.28
CA ASP A 70 8.80 -10.68 12.19
C ASP A 70 8.91 -9.35 11.43
N LYS A 71 9.64 -9.35 10.32
CA LYS A 71 9.78 -8.17 9.47
C LYS A 71 8.46 -7.76 8.84
N LEU A 72 7.66 -8.73 8.44
CA LEU A 72 6.36 -8.51 7.84
C LEU A 72 5.41 -7.78 8.79
N ASN A 73 5.34 -8.22 10.04
CA ASN A 73 4.52 -7.58 11.07
C ASN A 73 5.00 -6.14 11.36
N LYS A 74 6.31 -5.94 11.38
CA LYS A 74 6.89 -4.61 11.57
C LYS A 74 6.57 -3.69 10.40
N LEU A 75 6.65 -4.19 9.18
CA LEU A 75 6.28 -3.43 7.99
C LEU A 75 4.80 -3.04 8.02
N PHE A 76 3.94 -3.98 8.39
CA PHE A 76 2.51 -3.73 8.51
C PHE A 76 2.23 -2.63 9.55
N GLU A 77 2.82 -2.72 10.74
CA GLU A 77 2.62 -1.74 11.79
C GLU A 77 3.13 -0.35 11.40
N ALA A 78 4.31 -0.28 10.79
CA ALA A 78 4.87 0.98 10.31
C ALA A 78 3.96 1.61 9.25
N SER A 79 3.42 0.81 8.35
CA SER A 79 2.50 1.26 7.31
C SER A 79 1.17 1.72 7.89
N TYR A 80 0.66 1.01 8.87
CA TYR A 80 -0.57 1.38 9.56
C TYR A 80 -0.44 2.76 10.22
N GLU A 81 0.68 3.01 10.89
CA GLU A 81 0.93 4.33 11.49
C GLU A 81 0.97 5.43 10.45
N LEU A 82 1.61 5.17 9.31
CA LEU A 82 1.66 6.15 8.22
C LEU A 82 0.27 6.46 7.68
N VAL A 83 -0.55 5.46 7.48
CA VAL A 83 -1.91 5.62 6.96
C VAL A 83 -2.82 6.31 7.97
N ASP A 84 -2.73 5.95 9.25
CA ASP A 84 -3.54 6.53 10.32
C ASP A 84 -3.29 8.03 10.46
N ASN A 85 -2.07 8.48 10.15
CA ASN A 85 -1.67 9.88 10.24
C ASN A 85 -1.75 10.63 8.90
N ALA A 86 -2.07 9.94 7.81
CA ALA A 86 -2.12 10.53 6.47
C ALA A 86 -3.55 10.94 6.11
N ASN A 87 -3.68 12.11 5.49
CA ASN A 87 -4.97 12.59 4.99
C ASN A 87 -5.21 12.23 3.52
N ASP A 88 -4.18 11.79 2.81
CA ASP A 88 -4.25 11.57 1.38
C ASP A 88 -3.31 10.45 0.94
N ILE A 89 -3.81 9.60 0.06
CA ILE A 89 -3.02 8.52 -0.55
C ILE A 89 -2.01 9.04 -1.58
N HIS A 90 -2.12 10.30 -1.98
CA HIS A 90 -1.28 10.89 -3.03
C HIS A 90 0.21 10.79 -2.71
N GLN A 91 0.59 10.91 -1.46
CA GLN A 91 1.99 10.78 -1.04
C GLN A 91 2.54 9.38 -1.32
N PHE A 92 1.72 8.35 -1.14
CA PHE A 92 2.14 6.96 -1.39
C PHE A 92 2.23 6.68 -2.90
N THR A 93 1.22 7.08 -3.65
CA THR A 93 1.21 6.89 -5.10
C THR A 93 2.31 7.69 -5.79
N SER A 94 2.56 8.92 -5.33
CA SER A 94 3.65 9.75 -5.84
C SER A 94 5.01 9.07 -5.65
N LYS A 95 5.23 8.48 -4.49
CA LYS A 95 6.47 7.77 -4.19
C LYS A 95 6.62 6.53 -5.07
N ILE A 96 5.56 5.77 -5.24
CA ILE A 96 5.54 4.60 -6.12
C ILE A 96 5.88 5.02 -7.56
N ASN A 97 5.28 6.10 -8.04
CA ASN A 97 5.56 6.61 -9.39
C ASN A 97 7.02 6.99 -9.60
N SER A 98 7.67 7.50 -8.56
CA SER A 98 9.08 7.92 -8.66
C SER A 98 10.06 6.75 -8.57
N LEU A 99 9.68 5.63 -7.97
CA LEU A 99 10.58 4.52 -7.65
C LEU A 99 10.34 3.25 -8.45
N LEU A 100 9.11 3.02 -8.93
CA LEU A 100 8.73 1.75 -9.55
C LEU A 100 8.36 1.95 -11.02
N ASN A 101 8.57 0.89 -11.81
CA ASN A 101 8.20 0.87 -13.22
C ASN A 101 6.76 0.42 -13.42
N ASP A 102 6.28 0.45 -14.67
CA ASP A 102 4.89 0.13 -15.00
C ASP A 102 4.52 -1.32 -14.68
N ASP A 103 5.42 -2.27 -14.91
CA ASP A 103 5.17 -3.68 -14.58
C ASP A 103 4.98 -3.89 -13.10
N GLU A 104 5.80 -3.22 -12.28
CA GLU A 104 5.68 -3.27 -10.83
C GLU A 104 4.39 -2.64 -10.34
N LYS A 105 3.98 -1.52 -10.96
CA LYS A 105 2.70 -0.86 -10.65
C LYS A 105 1.51 -1.76 -10.98
N ILE A 106 1.56 -2.47 -12.09
CA ILE A 106 0.53 -3.44 -12.48
C ILE A 106 0.43 -4.55 -11.43
N MET A 107 1.55 -5.05 -10.96
CA MET A 107 1.56 -6.05 -9.87
C MET A 107 0.92 -5.52 -8.60
N ILE A 108 1.16 -4.24 -8.27
CA ILE A 108 0.54 -3.60 -7.11
C ILE A 108 -0.97 -3.54 -7.28
N ILE A 109 -1.47 -3.19 -8.46
CA ILE A 109 -2.92 -3.16 -8.72
C ILE A 109 -3.51 -4.57 -8.60
N GLU A 110 -2.82 -5.59 -9.09
CA GLU A 110 -3.25 -6.98 -8.89
C GLU A 110 -3.38 -7.34 -7.40
N MET A 111 -2.37 -6.95 -6.61
CA MET A 111 -2.40 -7.20 -5.17
C MET A 111 -3.55 -6.46 -4.48
N ILE A 112 -3.80 -5.22 -4.86
CA ILE A 112 -4.91 -4.44 -4.33
C ILE A 112 -6.25 -5.11 -4.63
N TRP A 113 -6.45 -5.58 -5.87
CA TRP A 113 -7.66 -6.31 -6.22
C TRP A 113 -7.82 -7.59 -5.41
N LYS A 114 -6.73 -8.32 -5.16
CA LYS A 114 -6.77 -9.53 -4.31
C LYS A 114 -7.23 -9.21 -2.89
N ILE A 115 -6.80 -8.07 -2.35
CA ILE A 115 -7.26 -7.61 -1.03
C ILE A 115 -8.76 -7.30 -1.07
N VAL A 116 -9.20 -6.56 -2.06
CA VAL A 116 -10.59 -6.11 -2.20
C VAL A 116 -11.55 -7.30 -2.34
N ILE A 117 -11.16 -8.34 -3.04
CA ILE A 117 -12.03 -9.50 -3.26
C ILE A 117 -11.84 -10.61 -2.21
N ALA A 118 -10.94 -10.42 -1.24
CA ALA A 118 -10.58 -11.47 -0.27
C ALA A 118 -11.77 -11.95 0.57
N ASP A 119 -12.72 -11.07 0.90
CA ASP A 119 -13.92 -11.42 1.67
C ASP A 119 -15.10 -11.88 0.79
N GLY A 120 -14.89 -11.96 -0.52
CA GLY A 120 -15.91 -12.36 -1.49
C GLY A 120 -16.88 -11.25 -1.89
N ARG A 121 -16.65 -10.03 -1.42
CA ARG A 121 -17.51 -8.88 -1.71
C ARG A 121 -16.68 -7.76 -2.33
N ILE A 122 -17.27 -7.06 -3.29
CA ILE A 122 -16.73 -5.81 -3.82
C ILE A 122 -17.80 -4.76 -3.63
N ASP A 123 -17.57 -3.80 -2.73
CA ASP A 123 -18.49 -2.68 -2.59
C ASP A 123 -18.11 -1.52 -3.51
N ASP A 124 -19.04 -0.58 -3.65
CA ASP A 124 -18.84 0.57 -4.55
C ASP A 124 -17.71 1.47 -4.09
N TYR A 125 -17.49 1.59 -2.79
CA TYR A 125 -16.41 2.38 -2.22
C TYR A 125 -15.05 1.80 -2.59
N GLU A 126 -14.88 0.49 -2.41
CA GLU A 126 -13.63 -0.19 -2.75
C GLU A 126 -13.33 -0.11 -4.24
N ASN A 127 -14.36 -0.31 -5.07
CA ASN A 127 -14.23 -0.21 -6.51
C ASN A 127 -13.77 1.19 -6.93
N ALA A 128 -14.39 2.23 -6.36
CA ALA A 128 -14.00 3.62 -6.60
C ALA A 128 -12.58 3.92 -6.13
N LEU A 129 -12.18 3.37 -4.98
CA LEU A 129 -10.83 3.54 -4.44
C LEU A 129 -9.78 2.93 -5.36
N VAL A 130 -10.02 1.73 -5.88
CA VAL A 130 -9.07 1.10 -6.83
C VAL A 130 -8.94 1.93 -8.10
N ARG A 131 -10.03 2.48 -8.60
CA ARG A 131 -9.99 3.36 -9.77
C ARG A 131 -9.19 4.63 -9.50
N LYS A 132 -9.37 5.22 -8.32
CA LYS A 132 -8.60 6.40 -7.92
C LYS A 132 -7.10 6.09 -7.84
N ILE A 133 -6.74 4.98 -7.18
CA ILE A 133 -5.35 4.54 -7.05
C ILE A 133 -4.75 4.29 -8.43
N SER A 134 -5.45 3.58 -9.29
CA SER A 134 -5.00 3.27 -10.64
C SER A 134 -4.74 4.53 -11.46
N GLY A 135 -5.63 5.51 -11.36
CA GLY A 135 -5.46 6.81 -12.02
C GLY A 135 -4.24 7.56 -11.52
N LEU A 136 -4.02 7.55 -10.21
CA LEU A 136 -2.86 8.20 -9.59
C LEU A 136 -1.55 7.50 -9.94
N LEU A 137 -1.59 6.20 -10.22
CA LEU A 137 -0.43 5.42 -10.66
C LEU A 137 -0.25 5.45 -12.18
N TYR A 138 -1.11 6.17 -12.90
CA TYR A 138 -1.08 6.29 -14.36
C TYR A 138 -1.26 4.93 -15.08
N ILE A 139 -2.07 4.04 -14.49
CA ILE A 139 -2.42 2.76 -15.09
C ILE A 139 -3.77 2.91 -15.80
N ASP A 140 -3.81 2.49 -17.05
CA ASP A 140 -4.96 2.58 -17.93
C ASP A 140 -6.15 1.78 -17.37
N ASP A 141 -7.35 2.36 -17.44
CA ASP A 141 -8.60 1.72 -16.98
C ASP A 141 -8.86 0.38 -17.66
N PHE A 142 -8.50 0.27 -18.93
CA PHE A 142 -8.65 -0.98 -19.67
C PHE A 142 -7.79 -2.08 -19.04
N LYS A 143 -6.55 -1.75 -18.67
CA LYS A 143 -5.63 -2.68 -18.03
C LYS A 143 -6.14 -3.10 -16.64
N VAL A 144 -6.67 -2.16 -15.89
CA VAL A 144 -7.27 -2.43 -14.57
C VAL A 144 -8.47 -3.37 -14.71
N GLY A 145 -9.31 -3.13 -15.72
CA GLY A 145 -10.45 -4.00 -16.02
C GLY A 145 -10.04 -5.42 -16.40
N GLU A 146 -8.96 -5.57 -17.17
CA GLU A 146 -8.41 -6.90 -17.47
C GLU A 146 -7.96 -7.65 -16.22
N ILE A 147 -7.27 -6.96 -15.33
CA ILE A 147 -6.80 -7.52 -14.05
C ILE A 147 -7.99 -7.99 -13.22
N LYS A 148 -8.98 -7.14 -13.05
CA LYS A 148 -10.20 -7.46 -12.30
C LYS A 148 -10.90 -8.70 -12.87
N LYS A 149 -11.06 -8.75 -14.18
CA LYS A 149 -11.70 -9.86 -14.87
C LYS A 149 -10.96 -11.18 -14.66
N LYS A 150 -9.64 -11.15 -14.77
CA LYS A 150 -8.78 -12.32 -14.56
C LYS A 150 -8.90 -12.87 -13.13
N LEU A 151 -8.95 -11.98 -12.14
CA LEU A 151 -9.01 -12.38 -10.73
C LEU A 151 -10.42 -12.80 -10.29
N SER A 152 -11.44 -12.40 -11.02
CA SER A 152 -12.85 -12.72 -10.71
C SER A 152 -13.32 -14.05 -11.29
N GLN A 153 -12.47 -14.75 -12.04
CA GLN A 153 -12.78 -16.05 -12.62
C GLN A 153 -12.52 -17.21 -11.68
#